data_ac025a6ab8fcc3f02edf474d94569c3f
#
_entry.id   ac025a6ab8fcc3f02edf474d94569c3f
#
_cell.length_a   1.000
_cell.length_b   1.000
_cell.length_c   1.000
_cell.angle_alpha   90.00
_cell.angle_beta   90.00
_cell.angle_gamma   90.00
#
_symmetry.space_group_name_H-M   'P 1'
#
loop_
_entity.id
_entity.type
_entity.pdbx_description
1 polymer ?
#
loop_
_entity_poly.entity_id
_entity_poly.type
_entity_poly.pdbx_seq_one_letter_code
_entity_poly.pdbx_strand_id
1 'polypeptide(L)'
;MNGRLEAELNKQKLIKDKLKYLPKVFEEFYYYMEEDDRSYNTIEHYIDYNVEFMNYITNGNKDEYYYKNVNSTHIKQFISSQRTKEINGELVRIGDSILATKFSAIKKFFSFLSDSNYIDENPVEGVRRPKVKTDHTVTFLEENEINKLFSNIKTMANERLLNRDLCMFSLFISTGLRKSALVQINVEDINFKTNTIKVIEKGRKERLISFGGNMRQLLLNWIQDRRDYFKVEESGPLFVSQWNNRMSTKNVEMLLAKYLDGVSDKHITVHKLRATAATQMAEHDVRVQVIKEMLNHENVSTTMRYVAAIDSQKQEAVNILDSIVK
;
A
#
# COMPACT_ATOMS: atom_id res chain seq x y z
N MET A 1 -6.66 -16.44 -18.43
CA MET A 1 -7.22 -16.26 -17.08
C MET A 1 -6.70 -14.92 -16.56
N ASN A 2 -7.54 -14.13 -15.88
CA ASN A 2 -7.13 -12.79 -15.44
C ASN A 2 -6.02 -12.96 -14.39
N GLY A 3 -4.79 -12.46 -14.62
CA GLY A 3 -3.61 -12.69 -13.75
C GLY A 3 -3.78 -12.26 -12.28
N ARG A 4 -4.83 -11.45 -12.01
CA ARG A 4 -5.26 -11.10 -10.66
C ARG A 4 -5.95 -12.28 -9.96
N LEU A 5 -6.87 -12.94 -10.64
CA LEU A 5 -7.57 -14.11 -10.10
C LEU A 5 -6.57 -15.24 -9.80
N GLU A 6 -5.61 -15.43 -10.68
CA GLU A 6 -4.53 -16.41 -10.46
C GLU A 6 -3.68 -16.08 -9.24
N ALA A 7 -3.32 -14.80 -9.04
CA ALA A 7 -2.58 -14.36 -7.86
C ALA A 7 -3.40 -14.54 -6.57
N GLU A 8 -4.70 -14.25 -6.60
CA GLU A 8 -5.62 -14.46 -5.48
C GLU A 8 -5.74 -15.97 -5.15
N LEU A 9 -5.93 -16.82 -6.16
CA LEU A 9 -6.02 -18.28 -5.98
C LEU A 9 -4.70 -18.88 -5.45
N ASN A 10 -3.56 -18.44 -5.95
CA ASN A 10 -2.26 -18.85 -5.45
C ASN A 10 -2.07 -18.44 -3.97
N LYS A 11 -2.50 -17.23 -3.61
CA LYS A 11 -2.43 -16.76 -2.23
C LYS A 11 -3.34 -17.56 -1.31
N GLN A 12 -4.57 -17.82 -1.74
CA GLN A 12 -5.52 -18.67 -1.02
C GLN A 12 -4.94 -20.07 -0.77
N LYS A 13 -4.33 -20.67 -1.80
CA LYS A 13 -3.69 -21.99 -1.69
C LYS A 13 -2.56 -21.97 -0.65
N LEU A 14 -1.69 -20.96 -0.68
CA LEU A 14 -0.60 -20.82 0.29
C LEU A 14 -1.12 -20.75 1.72
N ILE A 15 -2.19 -19.97 1.96
CA ILE A 15 -2.80 -19.88 3.30
C ILE A 15 -3.37 -21.25 3.73
N LYS A 16 -4.13 -21.92 2.85
CA LYS A 16 -4.71 -23.24 3.15
C LYS A 16 -3.63 -24.30 3.41
N ASP A 17 -2.52 -24.27 2.68
CA ASP A 17 -1.40 -25.18 2.95
C ASP A 17 -0.76 -24.91 4.32
N LYS A 18 -0.65 -23.67 4.74
CA LYS A 18 -0.16 -23.26 6.05
C LYS A 18 -1.09 -23.71 7.19
N LEU A 19 -2.40 -23.60 6.99
CA LEU A 19 -3.42 -23.99 7.98
C LEU A 19 -3.35 -25.48 8.35
N LYS A 20 -2.89 -26.35 7.46
CA LYS A 20 -2.72 -27.79 7.72
C LYS A 20 -1.77 -28.09 8.92
N TYR A 21 -0.89 -27.13 9.26
CA TYR A 21 0.10 -27.26 10.33
C TYR A 21 -0.27 -26.46 11.59
N LEU A 22 -1.45 -25.87 11.63
CA LEU A 22 -1.94 -25.05 12.74
C LEU A 22 -3.13 -25.73 13.44
N PRO A 23 -3.43 -25.37 14.70
CA PRO A 23 -4.66 -25.78 15.34
C PRO A 23 -5.90 -25.48 14.50
N LYS A 24 -6.89 -26.38 14.55
CA LYS A 24 -8.11 -26.30 13.71
C LYS A 24 -8.86 -24.99 13.82
N VAL A 25 -8.80 -24.33 14.97
CA VAL A 25 -9.42 -23.02 15.21
C VAL A 25 -8.94 -21.93 14.23
N PHE A 26 -7.71 -22.07 13.69
CA PHE A 26 -7.21 -21.13 12.67
C PHE A 26 -7.86 -21.34 11.30
N GLU A 27 -8.27 -22.57 10.97
CA GLU A 27 -9.03 -22.84 9.75
C GLU A 27 -10.43 -22.23 9.84
N GLU A 28 -11.08 -22.35 10.99
CA GLU A 28 -12.39 -21.73 11.22
C GLU A 28 -12.30 -20.20 11.23
N PHE A 29 -11.24 -19.66 11.82
CA PHE A 29 -10.96 -18.22 11.75
C PHE A 29 -10.70 -17.72 10.31
N TYR A 30 -10.05 -18.53 9.49
CA TYR A 30 -9.87 -18.22 8.07
C TYR A 30 -11.24 -18.05 7.37
N TYR A 31 -12.17 -18.99 7.54
CA TYR A 31 -13.51 -18.88 6.95
C TYR A 31 -14.30 -17.69 7.51
N TYR A 32 -14.22 -17.44 8.80
CA TYR A 32 -14.82 -16.25 9.41
C TYR A 32 -14.29 -14.93 8.81
N MET A 33 -13.01 -14.88 8.48
CA MET A 33 -12.42 -13.71 7.81
C MET A 33 -12.78 -13.63 6.32
N GLU A 34 -13.01 -14.76 5.64
CA GLU A 34 -13.53 -14.80 4.27
C GLU A 34 -14.96 -14.26 4.19
N GLU A 35 -15.84 -14.64 5.11
CA GLU A 35 -17.21 -14.11 5.21
C GLU A 35 -17.24 -12.59 5.42
N ASP A 36 -16.26 -12.04 6.13
CA ASP A 36 -16.05 -10.60 6.31
C ASP A 36 -15.48 -9.89 5.05
N ASP A 37 -15.39 -10.58 3.92
CA ASP A 37 -14.82 -10.09 2.63
C ASP A 37 -13.41 -9.49 2.78
N ARG A 38 -12.59 -10.05 3.68
CA ARG A 38 -11.22 -9.60 3.90
C ARG A 38 -10.30 -10.09 2.78
N SER A 39 -9.37 -9.24 2.36
CA SER A 39 -8.36 -9.66 1.38
C SER A 39 -7.47 -10.78 1.94
N TYR A 40 -7.07 -11.73 1.09
CA TYR A 40 -6.18 -12.83 1.48
C TYR A 40 -4.86 -12.36 2.13
N ASN A 41 -4.34 -11.20 1.73
CA ASN A 41 -3.18 -10.61 2.42
C ASN A 41 -3.50 -10.21 3.86
N THR A 42 -4.69 -9.66 4.11
CA THR A 42 -5.13 -9.32 5.48
C THR A 42 -5.34 -10.58 6.31
N ILE A 43 -5.97 -11.61 5.74
CA ILE A 43 -6.21 -12.90 6.39
C ILE A 43 -4.87 -13.53 6.79
N GLU A 44 -3.91 -13.62 5.86
CA GLU A 44 -2.59 -14.18 6.14
C GLU A 44 -1.88 -13.44 7.28
N HIS A 45 -1.80 -12.10 7.21
CA HIS A 45 -1.17 -11.32 8.27
C HIS A 45 -1.85 -11.50 9.62
N TYR A 46 -3.18 -11.61 9.64
CA TYR A 46 -3.89 -11.83 10.90
C TYR A 46 -3.65 -13.23 11.45
N ILE A 47 -3.58 -14.25 10.61
CA ILE A 47 -3.17 -15.61 11.01
C ILE A 47 -1.74 -15.57 11.56
N ASP A 48 -0.80 -14.94 10.85
CA ASP A 48 0.61 -14.88 11.28
C ASP A 48 0.79 -14.21 12.64
N TYR A 49 0.12 -13.09 12.86
CA TYR A 49 0.20 -12.39 14.15
C TYR A 49 -0.46 -13.19 15.29
N ASN A 50 -1.52 -13.95 15.01
CA ASN A 50 -2.13 -14.81 16.01
C ASN A 50 -1.30 -16.09 16.25
N VAL A 51 -0.61 -16.62 15.25
CA VAL A 51 0.37 -17.70 15.42
C VAL A 51 1.57 -17.22 16.28
N GLU A 52 2.05 -16.01 16.03
CA GLU A 52 3.11 -15.41 16.86
C GLU A 52 2.65 -15.24 18.32
N PHE A 53 1.40 -14.82 18.53
CA PHE A 53 0.80 -14.70 19.86
C PHE A 53 0.63 -16.09 20.52
N MET A 54 0.13 -17.10 19.79
CA MET A 54 0.02 -18.47 20.26
C MET A 54 1.39 -19.00 20.74
N ASN A 55 2.41 -18.84 19.90
CA ASN A 55 3.76 -19.30 20.26
C ASN A 55 4.31 -18.59 21.51
N TYR A 56 3.99 -17.33 21.71
CA TYR A 56 4.36 -16.59 22.91
C TYR A 56 3.67 -17.15 24.16
N ILE A 57 2.39 -17.48 24.09
CA ILE A 57 1.62 -18.00 25.24
C ILE A 57 2.02 -19.44 25.58
N THR A 58 2.31 -20.25 24.58
CA THR A 58 2.56 -21.69 24.72
C THR A 58 4.05 -22.07 24.76
N ASN A 59 4.95 -21.07 24.75
CA ASN A 59 6.40 -21.28 24.59
C ASN A 59 6.75 -22.14 23.35
N GLY A 60 6.02 -21.94 22.26
CA GLY A 60 6.24 -22.63 20.99
C GLY A 60 5.49 -23.94 20.81
N ASN A 61 4.73 -24.42 21.81
CA ASN A 61 3.85 -25.57 21.66
C ASN A 61 2.60 -25.19 20.86
N LYS A 62 2.09 -26.14 20.05
CA LYS A 62 0.85 -25.94 19.29
C LYS A 62 -0.34 -26.48 20.09
N ASP A 63 -0.67 -25.82 21.19
CA ASP A 63 -1.84 -26.17 21.98
C ASP A 63 -3.11 -25.69 21.25
N GLU A 64 -4.03 -26.61 20.98
CA GLU A 64 -5.30 -26.32 20.30
C GLU A 64 -6.24 -25.43 21.12
N TYR A 65 -6.07 -25.41 22.43
CA TYR A 65 -6.97 -24.72 23.37
C TYR A 65 -6.29 -23.59 24.15
N TYR A 66 -5.09 -23.16 23.74
CA TYR A 66 -4.31 -22.13 24.42
C TYR A 66 -5.11 -20.87 24.75
N TYR A 67 -6.03 -20.50 23.87
CA TYR A 67 -6.84 -19.29 23.98
C TYR A 67 -7.79 -19.30 25.20
N LYS A 68 -8.17 -20.49 25.74
CA LYS A 68 -9.03 -20.61 26.91
C LYS A 68 -8.40 -20.06 28.19
N ASN A 69 -7.06 -20.06 28.25
CA ASN A 69 -6.30 -19.59 29.41
C ASN A 69 -5.76 -18.16 29.24
N VAL A 70 -6.09 -17.48 28.12
CA VAL A 70 -5.62 -16.13 27.85
C VAL A 70 -6.47 -15.11 28.62
N ASN A 71 -5.78 -14.17 29.27
CA ASN A 71 -6.38 -13.01 29.92
C ASN A 71 -5.79 -11.70 29.41
N SER A 72 -6.36 -10.57 29.85
CA SER A 72 -5.92 -9.24 29.42
C SER A 72 -4.46 -8.93 29.73
N THR A 73 -3.90 -9.51 30.78
CA THR A 73 -2.47 -9.33 31.15
C THR A 73 -1.55 -9.98 30.14
N HIS A 74 -1.87 -11.20 29.67
CA HIS A 74 -1.10 -11.89 28.63
C HIS A 74 -1.03 -11.06 27.34
N ILE A 75 -2.15 -10.47 26.92
CA ILE A 75 -2.19 -9.61 25.72
C ILE A 75 -1.32 -8.35 25.91
N LYS A 76 -1.41 -7.71 27.09
CA LYS A 76 -0.58 -6.53 27.40
C LYS A 76 0.91 -6.88 27.41
N GLN A 77 1.29 -8.00 28.01
CA GLN A 77 2.67 -8.49 28.05
C GLN A 77 3.20 -8.81 26.66
N PHE A 78 2.41 -9.52 25.83
CA PHE A 78 2.77 -9.78 24.44
C PHE A 78 3.00 -8.49 23.66
N ILE A 79 2.04 -7.55 23.65
CA ILE A 79 2.20 -6.29 22.94
C ILE A 79 3.42 -5.49 23.46
N SER A 80 3.71 -5.58 24.75
CA SER A 80 4.91 -4.94 25.33
C SER A 80 6.20 -5.61 24.83
N SER A 81 6.26 -6.94 24.78
CA SER A 81 7.42 -7.69 24.28
C SER A 81 7.69 -7.42 22.80
N GLN A 82 6.66 -7.07 22.03
CA GLN A 82 6.77 -6.77 20.60
C GLN A 82 7.29 -5.36 20.28
N ARG A 83 7.64 -4.54 21.30
CA ARG A 83 8.14 -3.17 21.07
C ARG A 83 9.54 -3.12 20.49
N THR A 84 10.32 -4.16 20.72
CA THR A 84 11.68 -4.31 20.18
C THR A 84 11.83 -5.68 19.55
N LYS A 85 12.62 -5.75 18.50
CA LYS A 85 12.99 -6.99 17.83
C LYS A 85 14.50 -7.00 17.61
N GLU A 86 15.14 -8.11 17.85
CA GLU A 86 16.53 -8.31 17.48
C GLU A 86 16.64 -8.60 15.98
N ILE A 87 17.41 -7.78 15.27
CA ILE A 87 17.70 -7.91 13.83
C ILE A 87 19.21 -7.80 13.69
N ASN A 88 19.85 -8.85 13.18
CA ASN A 88 21.31 -8.92 13.01
C ASN A 88 22.12 -8.62 14.28
N GLY A 89 21.61 -9.03 15.47
CA GLY A 89 22.26 -8.78 16.76
C GLY A 89 21.97 -7.39 17.36
N GLU A 90 21.19 -6.54 16.72
CA GLU A 90 20.80 -5.23 17.23
C GLU A 90 19.33 -5.20 17.64
N LEU A 91 19.03 -4.55 18.78
CA LEU A 91 17.65 -4.31 19.21
C LEU A 91 17.04 -3.14 18.45
N VAL A 92 16.15 -3.44 17.53
CA VAL A 92 15.44 -2.44 16.72
C VAL A 92 14.04 -2.22 17.31
N ARG A 93 13.66 -0.94 17.46
CA ARG A 93 12.30 -0.58 17.88
C ARG A 93 11.30 -0.82 16.76
N ILE A 94 10.23 -1.56 17.06
CA ILE A 94 9.10 -1.77 16.16
C ILE A 94 8.18 -0.54 16.14
N GLY A 95 7.76 -0.14 14.95
CA GLY A 95 6.87 1.02 14.78
C GLY A 95 5.50 0.80 15.41
N ASP A 96 4.95 1.86 16.01
CA ASP A 96 3.65 1.84 16.73
C ASP A 96 2.50 1.35 15.82
N SER A 97 2.58 1.58 14.51
CA SER A 97 1.58 1.11 13.52
C SER A 97 1.55 -0.43 13.41
N ILE A 98 2.71 -1.09 13.48
CA ILE A 98 2.81 -2.55 13.45
C ILE A 98 2.22 -3.13 14.73
N LEU A 99 2.54 -2.54 15.88
CA LEU A 99 1.97 -2.95 17.17
C LEU A 99 0.44 -2.81 17.18
N ALA A 100 -0.08 -1.71 16.64
CA ALA A 100 -1.51 -1.49 16.51
C ALA A 100 -2.17 -2.50 15.55
N THR A 101 -1.47 -2.93 14.50
CA THR A 101 -1.95 -3.96 13.58
C THR A 101 -1.96 -5.33 14.24
N LYS A 102 -0.88 -5.71 14.96
CA LYS A 102 -0.84 -6.95 15.77
C LYS A 102 -1.99 -6.99 16.78
N PHE A 103 -2.20 -5.90 17.51
CA PHE A 103 -3.33 -5.79 18.43
C PHE A 103 -4.69 -5.96 17.73
N SER A 104 -4.86 -5.37 16.54
CA SER A 104 -6.11 -5.50 15.77
C SER A 104 -6.34 -6.94 15.29
N ALA A 105 -5.27 -7.67 14.95
CA ALA A 105 -5.35 -9.09 14.58
C ALA A 105 -5.78 -9.95 15.77
N ILE A 106 -5.17 -9.74 16.95
CA ILE A 106 -5.54 -10.43 18.19
C ILE A 106 -7.00 -10.11 18.56
N LYS A 107 -7.38 -8.83 18.51
CA LYS A 107 -8.75 -8.42 18.80
C LYS A 107 -9.76 -9.12 17.88
N LYS A 108 -9.49 -9.21 16.57
CA LYS A 108 -10.38 -9.86 15.62
C LYS A 108 -10.49 -11.36 15.88
N PHE A 109 -9.37 -12.02 16.25
CA PHE A 109 -9.36 -13.43 16.58
C PHE A 109 -10.17 -13.73 17.84
N PHE A 110 -9.97 -12.97 18.92
CA PHE A 110 -10.74 -13.15 20.15
C PHE A 110 -12.21 -12.75 20.01
N SER A 111 -12.55 -11.79 19.13
CA SER A 111 -13.95 -11.55 18.76
C SER A 111 -14.56 -12.78 18.08
N PHE A 112 -13.86 -13.39 17.10
CA PHE A 112 -14.28 -14.64 16.47
C PHE A 112 -14.50 -15.76 17.52
N LEU A 113 -13.54 -15.95 18.44
CA LEU A 113 -13.67 -16.98 19.49
C LEU A 113 -14.89 -16.76 20.39
N SER A 114 -15.20 -15.52 20.73
CA SER A 114 -16.39 -15.16 21.50
C SER A 114 -17.67 -15.35 20.70
N ASP A 115 -17.72 -14.84 19.45
CA ASP A 115 -18.88 -14.95 18.55
C ASP A 115 -19.22 -16.42 18.24
N SER A 116 -18.21 -17.29 18.22
CA SER A 116 -18.32 -18.73 17.95
C SER A 116 -18.43 -19.59 19.23
N ASN A 117 -18.59 -19.00 20.41
CA ASN A 117 -18.72 -19.65 21.71
C ASN A 117 -17.54 -20.55 22.09
N TYR A 118 -16.32 -20.24 21.64
CA TYR A 118 -15.09 -20.91 22.09
C TYR A 118 -14.63 -20.43 23.47
N ILE A 119 -15.00 -19.19 23.82
CA ILE A 119 -14.70 -18.53 25.08
C ILE A 119 -15.94 -17.77 25.58
N ASP A 120 -16.14 -17.73 26.91
CA ASP A 120 -17.26 -17.02 27.52
C ASP A 120 -17.02 -15.50 27.59
N GLU A 121 -15.77 -15.08 27.85
CA GLU A 121 -15.39 -13.69 27.97
C GLU A 121 -14.24 -13.35 27.00
N ASN A 122 -14.35 -12.19 26.33
CA ASN A 122 -13.32 -11.72 25.41
C ASN A 122 -12.19 -11.01 26.19
N PRO A 123 -10.97 -11.59 26.31
CA PRO A 123 -9.87 -11.03 27.10
C PRO A 123 -9.31 -9.71 26.53
N VAL A 124 -9.69 -9.33 25.31
CA VAL A 124 -9.27 -8.07 24.68
C VAL A 124 -10.13 -6.88 25.13
N GLU A 125 -11.32 -7.15 25.70
CA GLU A 125 -12.16 -6.09 26.24
C GLU A 125 -11.43 -5.38 27.39
N GLY A 126 -11.42 -4.05 27.34
CA GLY A 126 -10.67 -3.24 28.32
C GLY A 126 -9.17 -3.14 28.08
N VAL A 127 -8.60 -3.84 27.08
CA VAL A 127 -7.20 -3.62 26.67
C VAL A 127 -7.13 -2.45 25.70
N ARG A 128 -6.37 -1.40 26.07
CA ARG A 128 -6.20 -0.23 25.21
C ARG A 128 -5.34 -0.55 24.01
N ARG A 129 -5.86 -0.20 22.81
CA ARG A 129 -5.08 -0.28 21.58
C ARG A 129 -3.82 0.57 21.67
N PRO A 130 -2.65 0.10 21.23
CA PRO A 130 -1.44 0.90 21.12
C PRO A 130 -1.72 2.20 20.33
N LYS A 131 -1.31 3.34 20.91
CA LYS A 131 -1.45 4.63 20.23
C LYS A 131 -0.42 4.71 19.13
N VAL A 132 -0.87 4.97 17.91
CA VAL A 132 0.01 5.30 16.79
C VAL A 132 0.27 6.79 16.84
N LYS A 133 1.53 7.19 17.05
CA LYS A 133 1.90 8.58 16.86
C LYS A 133 1.79 8.86 15.36
N THR A 134 0.78 9.60 14.96
CA THR A 134 0.67 10.13 13.60
C THR A 134 1.64 11.31 13.49
N ASP A 135 2.78 11.08 12.86
CA ASP A 135 3.54 12.19 12.31
C ASP A 135 2.69 12.79 11.18
N HIS A 136 2.30 14.03 11.36
CA HIS A 136 1.48 14.75 10.39
C HIS A 136 2.28 15.28 9.20
N THR A 137 3.61 15.10 9.23
CA THR A 137 4.50 15.55 8.16
C THR A 137 4.23 14.73 6.89
N VAL A 138 3.74 15.41 5.88
CA VAL A 138 3.52 14.78 4.56
C VAL A 138 4.83 14.84 3.79
N THR A 139 5.38 13.67 3.48
CA THR A 139 6.56 13.56 2.61
C THR A 139 6.10 13.43 1.16
N PHE A 140 6.57 14.33 0.30
CA PHE A 140 6.25 14.37 -1.13
C PHE A 140 7.44 14.94 -1.93
N LEU A 141 7.39 14.81 -3.26
CA LEU A 141 8.36 15.42 -4.16
C LEU A 141 7.89 16.83 -4.55
N GLU A 142 8.78 17.77 -4.45
CA GLU A 142 8.61 19.12 -4.99
C GLU A 142 8.76 19.11 -6.51
N GLU A 143 8.35 20.18 -7.19
CA GLU A 143 8.37 20.27 -8.65
C GLU A 143 9.78 20.05 -9.23
N ASN A 144 10.81 20.65 -8.61
CA ASN A 144 12.20 20.46 -9.01
C ASN A 144 12.68 19.01 -8.84
N GLU A 145 12.22 18.31 -7.77
CA GLU A 145 12.51 16.89 -7.52
C GLU A 145 11.78 15.99 -8.53
N ILE A 146 10.53 16.33 -8.90
CA ILE A 146 9.79 15.65 -9.97
C ILE A 146 10.55 15.78 -11.30
N ASN A 147 11.02 16.97 -11.63
CA ASN A 147 11.78 17.21 -12.86
C ASN A 147 13.10 16.42 -12.89
N LYS A 148 13.82 16.32 -11.75
CA LYS A 148 14.99 15.48 -11.61
C LYS A 148 14.67 13.99 -11.76
N LEU A 149 13.59 13.50 -11.15
CA LEU A 149 13.12 12.13 -11.31
C LEU A 149 12.91 11.78 -12.80
N PHE A 150 12.21 12.62 -13.55
CA PHE A 150 11.98 12.39 -14.97
C PHE A 150 13.28 12.51 -15.81
N SER A 151 14.22 13.37 -15.41
CA SER A 151 15.55 13.43 -16.02
C SER A 151 16.30 12.13 -15.79
N ASN A 152 16.30 11.59 -14.58
CA ASN A 152 16.93 10.30 -14.25
C ASN A 152 16.29 9.14 -15.03
N ILE A 153 14.96 9.14 -15.21
CA ILE A 153 14.31 8.13 -16.04
C ILE A 153 14.85 8.19 -17.46
N LYS A 154 14.95 9.40 -18.05
CA LYS A 154 15.45 9.58 -19.42
C LYS A 154 16.90 9.14 -19.61
N THR A 155 17.74 9.28 -18.59
CA THR A 155 19.18 8.94 -18.66
C THR A 155 19.50 7.51 -18.24
N MET A 156 18.74 6.95 -17.30
CA MET A 156 19.06 5.66 -16.67
C MET A 156 18.20 4.49 -17.17
N ALA A 157 17.06 4.77 -17.82
CA ALA A 157 16.20 3.71 -18.34
C ALA A 157 16.87 2.98 -19.51
N ASN A 158 16.58 1.68 -19.61
CA ASN A 158 16.89 0.95 -20.84
C ASN A 158 16.07 1.55 -21.99
N GLU A 159 16.69 1.75 -23.16
CA GLU A 159 16.07 2.37 -24.33
C GLU A 159 14.72 1.73 -24.67
N ARG A 160 14.63 0.39 -24.70
CA ARG A 160 13.40 -0.36 -24.99
C ARG A 160 12.30 -0.19 -23.93
N LEU A 161 12.65 0.27 -22.73
CA LEU A 161 11.75 0.42 -21.59
C LEU A 161 11.53 1.88 -21.19
N LEU A 162 12.16 2.81 -21.87
CA LEU A 162 12.09 4.24 -21.56
C LEU A 162 10.65 4.75 -21.56
N ASN A 163 9.91 4.51 -22.63
CA ASN A 163 8.52 4.95 -22.75
C ASN A 163 7.62 4.26 -21.71
N ARG A 164 7.90 3.00 -21.33
CA ARG A 164 7.22 2.31 -20.24
C ARG A 164 7.37 3.07 -18.92
N ASP A 165 8.62 3.38 -18.57
CA ASP A 165 8.93 3.97 -17.28
C ASP A 165 8.45 5.42 -17.20
N LEU A 166 8.61 6.20 -18.28
CA LEU A 166 8.01 7.54 -18.40
C LEU A 166 6.49 7.49 -18.25
N CYS A 167 5.81 6.60 -18.98
CA CYS A 167 4.37 6.43 -18.93
C CYS A 167 3.90 6.04 -17.52
N MET A 168 4.57 5.08 -16.89
CA MET A 168 4.22 4.56 -15.58
C MET A 168 4.35 5.63 -14.47
N PHE A 169 5.47 6.32 -14.39
CA PHE A 169 5.68 7.35 -13.37
C PHE A 169 4.88 8.62 -13.65
N SER A 170 4.62 8.97 -14.91
CA SER A 170 3.68 10.03 -15.26
C SER A 170 2.26 9.72 -14.81
N LEU A 171 1.78 8.47 -14.94
CA LEU A 171 0.48 8.06 -14.40
C LEU A 171 0.43 8.20 -12.88
N PHE A 172 1.47 7.82 -12.14
CA PHE A 172 1.49 8.02 -10.69
C PHE A 172 1.35 9.50 -10.31
N ILE A 173 2.13 10.37 -10.93
CA ILE A 173 2.15 11.80 -10.60
C ILE A 173 0.87 12.50 -11.04
N SER A 174 0.34 12.17 -12.23
CA SER A 174 -0.85 12.87 -12.78
C SER A 174 -2.17 12.38 -12.18
N THR A 175 -2.24 11.14 -11.67
CA THR A 175 -3.51 10.53 -11.22
C THR A 175 -3.51 10.13 -9.76
N GLY A 176 -2.36 10.05 -9.12
CA GLY A 176 -2.20 9.56 -7.75
C GLY A 176 -2.64 8.10 -7.56
N LEU A 177 -2.61 7.25 -8.59
CA LEU A 177 -3.01 5.85 -8.52
C LEU A 177 -2.26 5.08 -7.43
N ARG A 178 -2.94 4.09 -6.85
CA ARG A 178 -2.28 3.09 -5.99
C ARG A 178 -1.42 2.15 -6.84
N LYS A 179 -0.24 1.73 -6.34
CA LYS A 179 0.67 0.84 -7.07
C LYS A 179 0.01 -0.47 -7.54
N SER A 180 -0.88 -1.04 -6.71
CA SER A 180 -1.62 -2.24 -7.06
C SER A 180 -2.62 -2.02 -8.20
N ALA A 181 -3.27 -0.85 -8.24
CA ALA A 181 -4.19 -0.51 -9.32
C ALA A 181 -3.41 -0.30 -10.64
N LEU A 182 -2.29 0.41 -10.61
CA LEU A 182 -1.48 0.67 -11.79
C LEU A 182 -0.99 -0.61 -12.47
N VAL A 183 -0.41 -1.55 -11.72
CA VAL A 183 0.11 -2.80 -12.31
C VAL A 183 -0.99 -3.74 -12.84
N GLN A 184 -2.24 -3.51 -12.44
CA GLN A 184 -3.39 -4.29 -12.92
C GLN A 184 -4.02 -3.74 -14.20
N ILE A 185 -3.66 -2.54 -14.64
CA ILE A 185 -4.19 -1.95 -15.88
C ILE A 185 -3.82 -2.85 -17.05
N ASN A 186 -4.80 -3.10 -17.91
CA ASN A 186 -4.62 -3.74 -19.21
C ASN A 186 -4.73 -2.69 -20.32
N VAL A 187 -4.28 -3.03 -21.53
CA VAL A 187 -4.40 -2.14 -22.69
C VAL A 187 -5.86 -1.90 -23.04
N GLU A 188 -6.70 -2.93 -22.96
CA GLU A 188 -8.14 -2.86 -23.19
C GLU A 188 -8.92 -1.98 -22.18
N ASP A 189 -8.31 -1.65 -21.03
CA ASP A 189 -8.91 -0.74 -20.06
C ASP A 189 -8.79 0.74 -20.49
N ILE A 190 -8.01 1.04 -21.54
CA ILE A 190 -7.76 2.40 -22.01
C ILE A 190 -8.75 2.78 -23.11
N ASN A 191 -9.50 3.84 -22.87
CA ASN A 191 -10.38 4.42 -23.88
C ASN A 191 -9.77 5.74 -24.40
N PHE A 192 -9.18 5.68 -25.60
CA PHE A 192 -8.59 6.84 -26.24
C PHE A 192 -9.63 7.82 -26.84
N LYS A 193 -10.91 7.42 -26.98
CA LYS A 193 -11.97 8.34 -27.45
C LYS A 193 -12.39 9.30 -26.34
N THR A 194 -12.47 8.79 -25.11
CA THR A 194 -12.87 9.57 -23.92
C THR A 194 -11.68 10.02 -23.09
N ASN A 195 -10.45 9.61 -23.40
CA ASN A 195 -9.25 9.81 -22.62
C ASN A 195 -9.41 9.34 -21.17
N THR A 196 -9.91 8.11 -21.00
CA THR A 196 -10.12 7.51 -19.68
C THR A 196 -9.46 6.13 -19.60
N ILE A 197 -9.08 5.73 -18.37
CA ILE A 197 -8.60 4.40 -18.04
C ILE A 197 -9.52 3.83 -16.97
N LYS A 198 -10.01 2.61 -17.21
CA LYS A 198 -10.72 1.84 -16.18
C LYS A 198 -9.70 1.22 -15.24
N VAL A 199 -9.82 1.49 -13.94
CA VAL A 199 -8.95 0.94 -12.90
C VAL A 199 -9.75 0.19 -11.84
N ILE A 200 -9.18 -0.87 -11.31
CA ILE A 200 -9.79 -1.65 -10.23
C ILE A 200 -9.01 -1.33 -8.95
N GLU A 201 -9.70 -0.81 -7.95
CA GLU A 201 -9.14 -0.48 -6.64
C GLU A 201 -9.48 -1.51 -5.56
N LYS A 202 -9.10 -1.21 -4.31
CA LYS A 202 -9.39 -2.06 -3.15
C LYS A 202 -10.90 -2.33 -3.04
N GLY A 203 -11.28 -3.59 -2.75
CA GLY A 203 -12.69 -4.00 -2.69
C GLY A 203 -13.33 -4.21 -4.06
N ARG A 204 -12.53 -4.46 -5.12
CA ARG A 204 -12.99 -4.69 -6.51
C ARG A 204 -13.82 -3.54 -7.10
N LYS A 205 -13.73 -2.33 -6.52
CA LYS A 205 -14.44 -1.16 -7.03
C LYS A 205 -13.78 -0.68 -8.33
N GLU A 206 -14.56 -0.66 -9.41
CA GLU A 206 -14.14 -0.08 -10.68
C GLU A 206 -14.27 1.43 -10.64
N ARG A 207 -13.31 2.12 -11.26
CA ARG A 207 -13.30 3.57 -11.42
C ARG A 207 -12.71 3.96 -12.75
N LEU A 208 -13.24 5.02 -13.34
CA LEU A 208 -12.63 5.69 -14.50
C LEU A 208 -11.74 6.83 -14.02
N ILE A 209 -10.54 6.89 -14.53
CA ILE A 209 -9.62 8.01 -14.36
C ILE A 209 -9.41 8.69 -15.69
N SER A 210 -9.43 10.02 -15.71
CA SER A 210 -9.18 10.80 -16.92
C SER A 210 -7.69 11.10 -17.07
N PHE A 211 -7.22 11.26 -18.30
CA PHE A 211 -5.84 11.65 -18.60
C PHE A 211 -5.80 12.73 -19.68
N GLY A 212 -4.76 13.59 -19.62
CA GLY A 212 -4.54 14.68 -20.57
C GLY A 212 -3.77 14.27 -21.82
N GLY A 213 -3.56 15.24 -22.71
CA GLY A 213 -2.91 15.02 -24.02
C GLY A 213 -1.48 14.47 -23.92
N ASN A 214 -0.67 14.98 -22.99
CA ASN A 214 0.69 14.49 -22.77
C ASN A 214 0.69 13.03 -22.34
N MET A 215 -0.21 12.65 -21.43
CA MET A 215 -0.35 11.25 -20.99
C MET A 215 -0.82 10.35 -22.11
N ARG A 216 -1.74 10.86 -22.97
CA ARG A 216 -2.18 10.16 -24.19
C ARG A 216 -1.00 9.79 -25.07
N GLN A 217 -0.08 10.72 -25.32
CA GLN A 217 1.07 10.47 -26.17
C GLN A 217 2.02 9.42 -25.54
N LEU A 218 2.27 9.51 -24.23
CA LEU A 218 3.09 8.52 -23.51
C LEU A 218 2.48 7.11 -23.57
N LEU A 219 1.16 7.01 -23.42
CA LEU A 219 0.45 5.73 -23.53
C LEU A 219 0.59 5.14 -24.95
N LEU A 220 0.39 5.97 -25.99
CA LEU A 220 0.52 5.51 -27.38
C LEU A 220 1.95 5.06 -27.70
N ASN A 221 2.97 5.84 -27.27
CA ASN A 221 4.38 5.49 -27.48
C ASN A 221 4.71 4.17 -26.80
N TRP A 222 4.29 3.99 -25.53
CA TRP A 222 4.55 2.74 -24.82
C TRP A 222 3.82 1.54 -25.41
N ILE A 223 2.57 1.70 -25.83
CA ILE A 223 1.81 0.62 -26.50
C ILE A 223 2.48 0.24 -27.82
N GLN A 224 3.02 1.20 -28.57
CA GLN A 224 3.78 0.94 -29.76
C GLN A 224 5.08 0.15 -29.46
N ASP A 225 5.88 0.60 -28.47
CA ASP A 225 7.09 -0.11 -28.06
C ASP A 225 6.79 -1.53 -27.58
N ARG A 226 5.69 -1.72 -26.84
CA ARG A 226 5.23 -3.03 -26.41
C ARG A 226 5.05 -3.96 -27.61
N ARG A 227 4.47 -3.46 -28.68
CA ARG A 227 4.21 -4.20 -29.92
C ARG A 227 5.51 -4.52 -30.62
N ASP A 228 6.38 -3.55 -30.76
CA ASP A 228 7.62 -3.65 -31.53
C ASP A 228 8.69 -4.52 -30.85
N TYR A 229 8.90 -4.31 -29.56
CA TYR A 229 9.99 -4.98 -28.81
C TYR A 229 9.57 -6.31 -28.18
N PHE A 230 8.32 -6.42 -27.72
CA PHE A 230 7.88 -7.58 -26.97
C PHE A 230 6.94 -8.50 -27.78
N LYS A 231 6.55 -8.08 -29.01
CA LYS A 231 5.61 -8.81 -29.88
C LYS A 231 4.33 -9.23 -29.14
N VAL A 232 3.85 -8.35 -28.26
CA VAL A 232 2.66 -8.58 -27.44
C VAL A 232 1.43 -8.12 -28.19
N GLU A 233 0.37 -8.90 -28.11
CA GLU A 233 -0.94 -8.55 -28.65
C GLU A 233 -1.48 -7.21 -28.11
N GLU A 234 -2.49 -6.66 -28.79
CA GLU A 234 -3.14 -5.38 -28.41
C GLU A 234 -3.96 -5.46 -27.11
N SER A 235 -3.87 -6.57 -26.40
CA SER A 235 -4.57 -6.85 -25.14
C SER A 235 -3.62 -7.25 -24.03
N GLY A 236 -4.15 -7.41 -22.82
CA GLY A 236 -3.40 -7.86 -21.65
C GLY A 236 -2.64 -6.76 -20.90
N PRO A 237 -1.65 -7.09 -20.06
CA PRO A 237 -1.03 -6.14 -19.13
C PRO A 237 -0.47 -4.91 -19.82
N LEU A 238 -0.89 -3.70 -19.39
CA LEU A 238 -0.30 -2.46 -19.91
C LEU A 238 1.19 -2.40 -19.57
N PHE A 239 1.56 -2.65 -18.32
CA PHE A 239 2.95 -2.60 -17.88
C PHE A 239 3.53 -4.00 -17.76
N VAL A 240 4.55 -4.26 -18.57
CA VAL A 240 5.28 -5.55 -18.59
C VAL A 240 6.73 -5.37 -18.16
N SER A 241 7.29 -6.43 -17.56
CA SER A 241 8.71 -6.52 -17.24
C SER A 241 9.54 -6.71 -18.53
N GLN A 242 10.87 -6.67 -18.41
CA GLN A 242 11.76 -7.04 -19.52
C GLN A 242 11.55 -8.47 -20.05
N TRP A 243 10.90 -9.32 -19.28
CA TRP A 243 10.58 -10.71 -19.61
C TRP A 243 9.13 -10.89 -20.13
N ASN A 244 8.48 -9.79 -20.50
CA ASN A 244 7.09 -9.77 -21.00
C ASN A 244 6.02 -10.27 -20.00
N ASN A 245 6.32 -10.37 -18.73
CA ASN A 245 5.35 -10.69 -17.70
C ASN A 245 4.74 -9.42 -17.11
N ARG A 246 3.50 -9.47 -16.63
CA ARG A 246 2.90 -8.35 -15.85
C ARG A 246 3.86 -7.87 -14.78
N MET A 247 4.07 -6.56 -14.68
CA MET A 247 4.90 -6.00 -13.64
C MET A 247 4.34 -6.28 -12.25
N SER A 248 5.22 -6.65 -11.32
CA SER A 248 4.89 -6.74 -9.91
C SER A 248 5.01 -5.38 -9.23
N THR A 249 4.30 -5.19 -8.12
CA THR A 249 4.45 -3.98 -7.29
C THR A 249 5.88 -3.80 -6.77
N LYS A 250 6.61 -4.89 -6.54
CA LYS A 250 8.03 -4.87 -6.13
C LYS A 250 8.94 -4.33 -7.24
N ASN A 251 8.69 -4.71 -8.50
CA ASN A 251 9.44 -4.16 -9.63
C ASN A 251 9.27 -2.63 -9.75
N VAL A 252 8.04 -2.13 -9.52
CA VAL A 252 7.76 -0.68 -9.51
C VAL A 252 8.54 0.02 -8.40
N GLU A 253 8.59 -0.56 -7.20
CA GLU A 253 9.37 -0.03 -6.06
C GLU A 253 10.88 0.01 -6.36
N MET A 254 11.41 -1.06 -6.97
CA MET A 254 12.83 -1.12 -7.36
C MET A 254 13.18 -0.08 -8.43
N LEU A 255 12.32 0.12 -9.42
CA LEU A 255 12.51 1.15 -10.44
C LEU A 255 12.44 2.55 -9.84
N LEU A 256 11.47 2.82 -8.94
CA LEU A 256 11.41 4.10 -8.26
C LEU A 256 12.68 4.36 -7.45
N ALA A 257 13.15 3.38 -6.67
CA ALA A 257 14.38 3.52 -5.89
C ALA A 257 15.59 3.84 -6.78
N LYS A 258 15.70 3.17 -7.95
CA LYS A 258 16.75 3.44 -8.94
C LYS A 258 16.70 4.89 -9.45
N TYR A 259 15.50 5.40 -9.79
CA TYR A 259 15.36 6.73 -10.39
C TYR A 259 15.36 7.87 -9.37
N LEU A 260 15.21 7.57 -8.07
CA LEU A 260 15.32 8.55 -7.00
C LEU A 260 16.74 8.84 -6.56
N ASP A 261 17.73 8.13 -7.10
CA ASP A 261 19.13 8.35 -6.76
C ASP A 261 19.53 9.81 -7.05
N GLY A 262 20.06 10.50 -6.03
CA GLY A 262 20.43 11.91 -6.10
C GLY A 262 19.27 12.90 -6.33
N VAL A 263 18.01 12.45 -6.26
CA VAL A 263 16.82 13.32 -6.46
C VAL A 263 16.43 14.03 -5.17
N SER A 264 16.39 13.31 -4.07
CA SER A 264 15.89 13.81 -2.80
C SER A 264 16.49 13.03 -1.63
N ASP A 265 16.75 13.73 -0.52
CA ASP A 265 17.15 13.11 0.76
C ASP A 265 15.94 12.53 1.53
N LYS A 266 14.73 12.79 1.05
CA LYS A 266 13.48 12.29 1.65
C LYS A 266 13.28 10.82 1.32
N HIS A 267 12.78 10.03 2.27
CA HIS A 267 12.38 8.65 1.99
C HIS A 267 11.08 8.61 1.16
N ILE A 268 11.21 8.56 -0.15
CA ILE A 268 10.10 8.52 -1.10
C ILE A 268 9.79 7.07 -1.50
N THR A 269 8.55 6.65 -1.28
CA THR A 269 8.01 5.36 -1.73
C THR A 269 6.97 5.59 -2.83
N VAL A 270 6.56 4.53 -3.54
CA VAL A 270 5.48 4.63 -4.55
C VAL A 270 4.19 5.23 -3.95
N HIS A 271 3.91 4.94 -2.66
CA HIS A 271 2.76 5.56 -1.99
C HIS A 271 2.95 7.08 -1.79
N LYS A 272 4.19 7.54 -1.64
CA LYS A 272 4.51 8.97 -1.52
C LYS A 272 4.35 9.73 -2.85
N LEU A 273 4.43 9.04 -4.01
CA LEU A 273 4.07 9.65 -5.29
C LEU A 273 2.58 10.05 -5.35
N ARG A 274 1.71 9.31 -4.67
CA ARG A 274 0.31 9.70 -4.52
C ARG A 274 0.16 10.92 -3.59
N ALA A 275 0.96 11.02 -2.53
CA ALA A 275 1.05 12.22 -1.72
C ALA A 275 1.56 13.40 -2.57
N THR A 276 2.58 13.18 -3.40
CA THR A 276 3.09 14.17 -4.36
C THR A 276 1.97 14.67 -5.28
N ALA A 277 1.21 13.77 -5.92
CA ALA A 277 0.07 14.15 -6.76
C ALA A 277 -0.96 15.00 -6.00
N ALA A 278 -1.29 14.61 -4.76
CA ALA A 278 -2.25 15.36 -3.93
C ALA A 278 -1.76 16.76 -3.58
N THR A 279 -0.48 16.86 -3.18
CA THR A 279 0.13 18.13 -2.79
C THR A 279 0.28 19.05 -4.00
N GLN A 280 0.75 18.52 -5.14
CA GLN A 280 0.83 19.31 -6.39
C GLN A 280 -0.54 19.85 -6.82
N MET A 281 -1.62 19.06 -6.75
CA MET A 281 -2.97 19.56 -7.01
C MET A 281 -3.38 20.67 -6.04
N ALA A 282 -3.04 20.55 -4.76
CA ALA A 282 -3.39 21.53 -3.76
C ALA A 282 -2.54 22.82 -3.91
N GLU A 283 -1.26 22.73 -4.30
CA GLU A 283 -0.39 23.88 -4.63
C GLU A 283 -0.93 24.67 -5.83
N HIS A 284 -1.64 24.01 -6.75
CA HIS A 284 -2.30 24.65 -7.90
C HIS A 284 -3.78 24.97 -7.63
N ASP A 285 -4.15 25.19 -6.38
CA ASP A 285 -5.47 25.64 -5.94
C ASP A 285 -6.64 24.70 -6.36
N VAL A 286 -6.38 23.43 -6.64
CA VAL A 286 -7.43 22.44 -6.90
C VAL A 286 -8.23 22.20 -5.63
N ARG A 287 -9.55 22.36 -5.70
CA ARG A 287 -10.44 22.21 -4.54
C ARG A 287 -10.27 20.83 -3.88
N VAL A 288 -10.19 20.81 -2.55
CA VAL A 288 -10.00 19.58 -1.73
C VAL A 288 -10.98 18.47 -2.08
N GLN A 289 -12.23 18.83 -2.40
CA GLN A 289 -13.25 17.87 -2.81
C GLN A 289 -12.86 17.15 -4.12
N VAL A 290 -12.34 17.88 -5.09
CA VAL A 290 -11.85 17.31 -6.37
C VAL A 290 -10.65 16.39 -6.13
N ILE A 291 -9.70 16.84 -5.30
CA ILE A 291 -8.52 16.00 -4.91
C ILE A 291 -8.98 14.72 -4.24
N LYS A 292 -9.95 14.80 -3.31
CA LYS A 292 -10.53 13.62 -2.65
C LYS A 292 -11.11 12.64 -3.67
N GLU A 293 -11.90 13.13 -4.60
CA GLU A 293 -12.55 12.33 -5.65
C GLU A 293 -11.51 11.71 -6.59
N MET A 294 -10.54 12.50 -7.07
CA MET A 294 -9.45 12.02 -7.93
C MET A 294 -8.59 10.96 -7.27
N LEU A 295 -8.38 11.06 -5.97
CA LEU A 295 -7.62 10.08 -5.21
C LEU A 295 -8.47 8.94 -4.66
N ASN A 296 -9.78 8.99 -4.76
CA ASN A 296 -10.71 8.04 -4.14
C ASN A 296 -10.40 7.82 -2.64
N HIS A 297 -10.37 8.91 -1.88
CA HIS A 297 -10.23 8.87 -0.43
C HIS A 297 -11.61 8.72 0.23
N GLU A 298 -11.79 7.68 1.03
CA GLU A 298 -13.03 7.48 1.80
C GLU A 298 -13.26 8.65 2.76
N ASN A 299 -12.20 9.11 3.45
CA ASN A 299 -12.27 10.19 4.42
C ASN A 299 -11.61 11.48 3.89
N VAL A 300 -12.32 12.59 4.02
CA VAL A 300 -11.81 13.94 3.71
C VAL A 300 -10.57 14.28 4.54
N SER A 301 -10.52 13.82 5.80
CA SER A 301 -9.36 14.04 6.69
C SER A 301 -8.03 13.56 6.11
N THR A 302 -8.06 12.53 5.25
CA THR A 302 -6.86 12.06 4.54
C THR A 302 -6.37 13.09 3.53
N THR A 303 -7.27 13.77 2.83
CA THR A 303 -6.95 14.81 1.84
C THR A 303 -6.56 16.12 2.52
N MET A 304 -7.22 16.48 3.61
CA MET A 304 -6.90 17.70 4.38
C MET A 304 -5.46 17.74 4.89
N ARG A 305 -4.83 16.60 5.13
CA ARG A 305 -3.41 16.54 5.53
C ARG A 305 -2.48 17.11 4.47
N TYR A 306 -2.81 16.96 3.19
CA TYR A 306 -1.99 17.51 2.09
C TYR A 306 -2.12 19.04 2.01
N VAL A 307 -3.31 19.56 2.22
CA VAL A 307 -3.55 21.03 2.28
C VAL A 307 -2.84 21.63 3.49
N ALA A 308 -2.99 21.01 4.66
CA ALA A 308 -2.32 21.49 5.87
C ALA A 308 -0.78 21.47 5.77
N ALA A 309 -0.21 20.53 5.00
CA ALA A 309 1.23 20.48 4.75
C ALA A 309 1.72 21.71 3.95
N ILE A 310 0.93 22.17 2.98
CA ILE A 310 1.23 23.39 2.20
C ILE A 310 1.12 24.64 3.06
N ASP A 311 0.08 24.74 3.88
CA ASP A 311 -0.11 25.90 4.78
C ASP A 311 1.01 25.99 5.80
N SER A 312 1.51 24.85 6.32
CA SER A 312 2.65 24.85 7.23
C SER A 312 3.96 25.32 6.56
N GLN A 313 4.20 24.94 5.29
CA GLN A 313 5.36 25.44 4.53
C GLN A 313 5.26 26.92 4.21
N LYS A 314 4.07 27.42 3.88
CA LYS A 314 3.83 28.87 3.69
C LYS A 314 4.11 29.65 4.98
N GLN A 315 3.67 29.13 6.13
CA GLN A 315 3.92 29.77 7.43
C GLN A 315 5.41 29.72 7.80
N GLU A 316 6.10 28.61 7.53
CA GLU A 316 7.54 28.51 7.74
C GLU A 316 8.33 29.50 6.87
N ALA A 317 7.96 29.64 5.60
CA ALA A 317 8.53 30.65 4.71
C ALA A 317 8.30 32.08 5.23
N VAL A 318 7.10 32.40 5.73
CA VAL A 318 6.82 33.71 6.36
C VAL A 318 7.73 33.92 7.59
N ASN A 319 7.88 32.93 8.45
CA ASN A 319 8.73 33.02 9.63
C ASN A 319 10.22 33.23 9.28
N ILE A 320 10.71 32.58 8.21
CA ILE A 320 12.07 32.80 7.69
C ILE A 320 12.22 34.23 7.20
N LEU A 321 11.29 34.73 6.38
CA LEU A 321 11.33 36.10 5.86
C LEU A 321 11.23 37.14 6.99
N ASP A 322 10.37 36.91 7.97
CA ASP A 322 10.24 37.79 9.15
C ASP A 322 11.53 37.86 9.98
N SER A 323 12.28 36.76 10.03
CA SER A 323 13.58 36.71 10.73
C SER A 323 14.67 37.51 10.02
N ILE A 324 14.52 37.79 8.72
CA ILE A 324 15.49 38.57 7.91
C ILE A 324 15.21 40.07 8.03
N VAL A 325 13.97 40.45 8.33
CA VAL A 325 13.54 41.84 8.48
C VAL A 325 13.80 42.27 9.94
N LYS A 326 15.08 42.43 10.32
CA LYS A 326 15.50 42.99 11.62
C LYS A 326 16.08 44.35 11.41
#